data_0d765a1f8ef1f9b566f89495638e11e3
#
_entry.id   0d765a1f8ef1f9b566f89495638e11e3
#
_cell.length_a   1.000
_cell.length_b   1.000
_cell.length_c   1.000
_cell.angle_alpha   90.00
_cell.angle_beta   90.00
_cell.angle_gamma   90.00
#
_symmetry.space_group_name_H-M   'P 1'
#
loop_
_entity.id
_entity.type
_entity.pdbx_description
1 polymer ?
#
loop_
_entity_poly.entity_id
_entity_poly.type
_entity_poly.pdbx_seq_one_letter_code
_entity_poly.pdbx_strand_id
1 'polypeptide(L)'
;DFSEWSYFLDIKNGGINSNQKFPLPTVLNYSMLAGKSKDWDLFINLTLDKISQRGLFDHLEGGFFRYCVDEYWNIPHFEKMLYDNAQLISVFSIFDFLNKSTKNEFLVQQTIDYWLELSEKNHQLFPASVDADNKDGEGAYYVFKKSEINENLNEQEQNYCKSYFNMTHSMLWENNWHMHRTTYDNSEKAKKI
;
A
#
# COMPACT_ATOMS: atom_id res chain seq x y z
N ASP A 1 -10.58 25.55 3.90
CA ASP A 1 -9.49 26.05 3.06
C ASP A 1 -8.23 25.20 3.29
N PHE A 2 -7.42 24.94 2.23
CA PHE A 2 -6.19 24.15 2.33
C PHE A 2 -5.21 24.74 3.35
N SER A 3 -5.12 26.06 3.41
CA SER A 3 -4.23 26.76 4.33
C SER A 3 -4.53 26.48 5.81
N GLU A 4 -5.79 26.24 6.16
CA GLU A 4 -6.19 25.88 7.54
C GLU A 4 -5.79 24.45 7.89
N TRP A 5 -5.78 23.56 6.91
CA TRP A 5 -5.43 22.14 7.07
C TRP A 5 -3.93 21.88 6.93
N SER A 6 -3.19 22.76 6.23
CA SER A 6 -1.78 22.57 5.89
C SER A 6 -0.89 22.29 7.12
N TYR A 7 -1.26 22.78 8.29
CA TYR A 7 -0.54 22.49 9.54
C TYR A 7 -0.62 21.01 9.95
N PHE A 8 -1.72 20.34 9.61
CA PHE A 8 -1.94 18.93 9.95
C PHE A 8 -1.52 17.98 8.83
N LEU A 9 -1.27 18.48 7.63
CA LEU A 9 -0.94 17.69 6.46
C LEU A 9 0.57 17.61 6.25
N ASP A 10 1.06 16.40 5.96
CA ASP A 10 2.44 16.21 5.55
C ASP A 10 2.57 16.42 4.03
N ILE A 11 2.93 17.64 3.64
CA ILE A 11 3.11 18.01 2.23
C ILE A 11 4.36 17.40 1.59
N LYS A 12 5.24 16.77 2.38
CA LYS A 12 6.47 16.13 1.91
C LYS A 12 6.30 14.63 1.70
N ASN A 13 5.66 13.95 2.67
CA ASN A 13 5.51 12.51 2.64
C ASN A 13 4.06 12.05 2.39
N GLY A 14 3.10 12.96 2.33
CA GLY A 14 1.68 12.65 2.23
C GLY A 14 1.08 12.20 3.57
N GLY A 15 -0.26 12.20 3.61
CA GLY A 15 -1.00 11.89 4.83
C GLY A 15 -0.94 13.01 5.87
N ILE A 16 -1.27 12.70 7.11
CA ILE A 16 -1.15 13.66 8.21
C ILE A 16 0.30 13.75 8.72
N ASN A 17 0.62 14.91 9.31
CA ASN A 17 1.91 15.17 9.92
C ASN A 17 2.05 14.38 11.24
N SER A 18 2.50 13.17 11.15
CA SER A 18 2.69 12.22 12.25
C SER A 18 3.82 11.25 11.94
N ASN A 19 4.46 10.73 12.98
CA ASN A 19 5.47 9.67 12.86
C ASN A 19 4.87 8.34 12.38
N GLN A 20 3.56 8.13 12.60
CA GLN A 20 2.81 7.00 12.06
C GLN A 20 1.90 7.49 10.95
N LYS A 21 1.74 6.70 9.90
CA LYS A 21 0.93 7.05 8.73
C LYS A 21 -0.31 6.17 8.62
N PHE A 22 -1.46 6.78 8.86
CA PHE A 22 -2.77 6.19 8.60
C PHE A 22 -3.31 6.70 7.26
N PRO A 23 -3.93 5.84 6.43
CA PRO A 23 -4.43 6.23 5.11
C PRO A 23 -5.61 7.22 5.15
N LEU A 24 -6.38 7.25 6.23
CA LEU A 24 -7.51 8.14 6.47
C LEU A 24 -8.45 8.30 5.24
N PRO A 25 -9.07 7.21 4.76
CA PRO A 25 -9.79 7.23 3.50
C PRO A 25 -10.96 8.22 3.47
N THR A 26 -11.59 8.48 4.61
CA THR A 26 -12.67 9.47 4.74
C THR A 26 -12.17 10.89 4.46
N VAL A 27 -10.97 11.24 4.94
CA VAL A 27 -10.36 12.56 4.68
C VAL A 27 -10.01 12.71 3.21
N LEU A 28 -9.45 11.66 2.59
CA LEU A 28 -9.13 11.66 1.16
C LEU A 28 -10.37 11.81 0.30
N ASN A 29 -11.43 11.05 0.58
CA ASN A 29 -12.72 11.17 -0.11
C ASN A 29 -13.30 12.58 0.02
N TYR A 30 -13.33 13.14 1.22
CA TYR A 30 -13.80 14.50 1.43
C TYR A 30 -12.97 15.51 0.64
N SER A 31 -11.64 15.39 0.68
CA SER A 31 -10.73 16.31 -0.01
C SER A 31 -10.92 16.28 -1.53
N MET A 32 -11.13 15.11 -2.13
CA MET A 32 -11.40 14.94 -3.56
C MET A 32 -12.73 15.57 -3.99
N LEU A 33 -13.75 15.50 -3.14
CA LEU A 33 -15.10 15.97 -3.48
C LEU A 33 -15.33 17.44 -3.14
N ALA A 34 -14.76 17.93 -2.04
CA ALA A 34 -14.98 19.27 -1.51
C ALA A 34 -13.79 20.23 -1.74
N GLY A 35 -12.59 19.70 -1.80
CA GLY A 35 -11.35 20.47 -1.90
C GLY A 35 -10.95 20.71 -3.35
N LYS A 36 -11.49 21.77 -4.00
CA LYS A 36 -11.10 22.12 -5.37
C LYS A 36 -10.01 23.18 -5.37
N SER A 37 -8.76 22.81 -5.15
CA SER A 37 -7.61 23.66 -5.36
C SER A 37 -6.41 22.85 -5.82
N LYS A 38 -5.45 23.51 -6.48
CA LYS A 38 -4.21 22.87 -6.92
C LYS A 38 -3.42 22.24 -5.77
N ASP A 39 -3.46 22.85 -4.59
CA ASP A 39 -2.74 22.36 -3.42
C ASP A 39 -3.37 21.07 -2.87
N TRP A 40 -4.70 20.98 -2.84
CA TRP A 40 -5.41 19.74 -2.53
C TRP A 40 -5.10 18.63 -3.54
N ASP A 41 -5.11 18.94 -4.83
CA ASP A 41 -4.78 17.98 -5.87
C ASP A 41 -3.36 17.46 -5.72
N LEU A 42 -2.38 18.31 -5.45
CA LEU A 42 -0.99 17.91 -5.21
C LEU A 42 -0.86 17.02 -3.97
N PHE A 43 -1.52 17.40 -2.88
CA PHE A 43 -1.49 16.62 -1.64
C PHE A 43 -2.15 15.25 -1.80
N ILE A 44 -3.32 15.19 -2.45
CA ILE A 44 -4.03 13.93 -2.70
C ILE A 44 -3.19 13.01 -3.58
N ASN A 45 -2.66 13.52 -4.69
CA ASN A 45 -1.79 12.75 -5.59
C ASN A 45 -0.58 12.19 -4.83
N LEU A 46 0.14 13.03 -4.07
CA LEU A 46 1.29 12.60 -3.26
C LEU A 46 0.90 11.50 -2.28
N THR A 47 -0.21 11.68 -1.56
CA THR A 47 -0.65 10.72 -0.55
C THR A 47 -1.04 9.38 -1.17
N LEU A 48 -1.82 9.40 -2.26
CA LEU A 48 -2.23 8.18 -2.94
C LEU A 48 -1.05 7.46 -3.60
N ASP A 49 -0.08 8.20 -4.15
CA ASP A 49 1.14 7.61 -4.69
C ASP A 49 1.96 6.90 -3.60
N LYS A 50 2.06 7.49 -2.41
CA LYS A 50 2.73 6.84 -1.27
C LYS A 50 2.00 5.59 -0.82
N ILE A 51 0.69 5.66 -0.63
CA ILE A 51 -0.15 4.52 -0.22
C ILE A 51 -0.05 3.36 -1.23
N SER A 52 -0.07 3.66 -2.53
CA SER A 52 -0.07 2.64 -3.59
C SER A 52 1.30 2.04 -3.91
N GLN A 53 2.40 2.73 -3.57
CA GLN A 53 3.74 2.30 -3.96
C GLN A 53 4.57 1.80 -2.77
N ARG A 54 4.29 2.28 -1.56
CA ARG A 54 5.08 1.97 -0.39
C ARG A 54 4.55 0.76 0.37
N GLY A 55 5.07 0.56 1.58
CA GLY A 55 4.82 -0.62 2.38
C GLY A 55 3.39 -0.78 2.90
N LEU A 56 2.52 0.24 2.76
CA LEU A 56 1.13 0.09 3.16
C LEU A 56 0.34 -0.86 2.26
N PHE A 57 0.69 -0.98 0.99
CA PHE A 57 0.08 -1.93 0.07
C PHE A 57 0.88 -3.22 0.01
N ASP A 58 0.21 -4.35 0.13
CA ASP A 58 0.82 -5.65 -0.10
C ASP A 58 0.96 -5.90 -1.60
N HIS A 59 2.18 -5.75 -2.09
CA HIS A 59 2.48 -5.86 -3.52
C HIS A 59 2.49 -7.29 -4.06
N LEU A 60 2.38 -8.29 -3.20
CA LEU A 60 2.39 -9.71 -3.59
C LEU A 60 0.98 -10.27 -3.62
N GLU A 61 0.27 -10.21 -2.51
CA GLU A 61 -1.06 -10.78 -2.39
C GLU A 61 -2.20 -9.78 -2.63
N GLY A 62 -1.92 -8.50 -2.48
CA GLY A 62 -2.93 -7.45 -2.53
C GLY A 62 -3.50 -7.09 -1.16
N GLY A 63 -4.32 -6.06 -1.16
CA GLY A 63 -4.86 -5.48 0.06
C GLY A 63 -3.91 -4.51 0.75
N PHE A 64 -4.48 -3.71 1.64
CA PHE A 64 -3.77 -2.68 2.38
C PHE A 64 -3.63 -3.07 3.84
N PHE A 65 -2.45 -2.86 4.40
CA PHE A 65 -2.22 -2.89 5.82
C PHE A 65 -2.87 -1.68 6.50
N ARG A 66 -3.06 -1.77 7.80
CA ARG A 66 -3.83 -0.78 8.56
C ARG A 66 -3.17 0.59 8.64
N TYR A 67 -1.87 0.64 8.94
CA TYR A 67 -1.06 1.87 9.02
C TYR A 67 0.42 1.53 8.90
N CYS A 68 1.27 2.56 8.67
CA CYS A 68 2.71 2.43 8.77
C CYS A 68 3.23 3.03 10.07
N VAL A 69 4.24 2.39 10.66
CA VAL A 69 4.86 2.81 11.92
C VAL A 69 5.90 3.93 11.72
N ASP A 70 6.25 4.23 10.48
CA ASP A 70 7.19 5.28 10.09
C ASP A 70 6.52 6.37 9.24
N GLU A 71 7.15 7.56 9.21
CA GLU A 71 6.64 8.74 8.47
C GLU A 71 6.74 8.62 6.94
N TYR A 72 7.47 7.63 6.42
CA TYR A 72 7.76 7.44 4.99
C TYR A 72 6.87 6.42 4.30
N TRP A 73 5.93 5.80 5.00
CA TRP A 73 5.05 4.74 4.53
C TRP A 73 5.77 3.42 4.20
N ASN A 74 6.92 3.14 4.80
CA ASN A 74 7.74 1.98 4.42
C ASN A 74 7.39 0.73 5.23
N ILE A 75 7.25 0.84 6.54
CA ILE A 75 7.07 -0.30 7.43
C ILE A 75 5.64 -0.33 7.95
N PRO A 76 4.79 -1.26 7.51
CA PRO A 76 3.43 -1.36 8.00
C PRO A 76 3.37 -2.09 9.35
N HIS A 77 2.29 -1.84 10.09
CA HIS A 77 1.77 -2.80 11.07
C HIS A 77 0.95 -3.82 10.28
N PHE A 78 1.45 -5.03 10.13
CA PHE A 78 1.04 -6.02 9.13
C PHE A 78 -0.40 -6.58 9.26
N GLU A 79 -1.27 -5.92 10.01
CA GLU A 79 -2.69 -6.21 10.12
C GLU A 79 -3.45 -5.63 8.91
N LYS A 80 -4.38 -6.38 8.33
CA LYS A 80 -5.29 -5.89 7.27
C LYS A 80 -6.73 -5.87 7.79
N MET A 81 -7.37 -4.69 7.75
CA MET A 81 -8.76 -4.52 8.16
C MET A 81 -9.68 -4.51 6.94
N LEU A 82 -10.79 -5.23 6.99
CA LEU A 82 -11.78 -5.22 5.91
C LEU A 82 -12.31 -3.82 5.63
N TYR A 83 -12.64 -3.05 6.69
CA TYR A 83 -13.19 -1.70 6.53
C TYR A 83 -12.21 -0.70 5.92
N ASP A 84 -10.91 -0.80 6.22
CA ASP A 84 -9.88 0.05 5.60
C ASP A 84 -9.73 -0.27 4.11
N ASN A 85 -9.70 -1.55 3.79
CA ASN A 85 -9.57 -2.01 2.41
C ASN A 85 -10.78 -1.62 1.56
N ALA A 86 -12.01 -1.82 2.06
CA ALA A 86 -13.23 -1.43 1.38
C ALA A 86 -13.27 0.09 1.10
N GLN A 87 -12.85 0.90 2.06
CA GLN A 87 -12.80 2.35 1.88
C GLN A 87 -11.68 2.78 0.92
N LEU A 88 -10.50 2.13 0.95
CA LEU A 88 -9.41 2.45 0.04
C LEU A 88 -9.73 2.03 -1.40
N ILE A 89 -10.40 0.91 -1.63
CA ILE A 89 -10.96 0.55 -2.95
C ILE A 89 -11.83 1.71 -3.47
N SER A 90 -12.72 2.25 -2.64
CA SER A 90 -13.57 3.40 -3.01
C SER A 90 -12.74 4.65 -3.33
N VAL A 91 -11.76 4.99 -2.48
CA VAL A 91 -10.86 6.15 -2.67
C VAL A 91 -10.15 6.09 -4.01
N PHE A 92 -9.47 4.97 -4.32
CA PHE A 92 -8.71 4.82 -5.55
C PHE A 92 -9.61 4.79 -6.80
N SER A 93 -10.79 4.15 -6.70
CA SER A 93 -11.77 4.12 -7.79
C SER A 93 -12.34 5.52 -8.09
N ILE A 94 -12.68 6.30 -7.06
CA ILE A 94 -13.15 7.69 -7.22
C ILE A 94 -12.04 8.57 -7.80
N PHE A 95 -10.81 8.41 -7.31
CA PHE A 95 -9.66 9.16 -7.84
C PHE A 95 -9.45 8.91 -9.32
N ASP A 96 -9.43 7.64 -9.75
CA ASP A 96 -9.26 7.29 -11.16
C ASP A 96 -10.44 7.79 -12.01
N PHE A 97 -11.67 7.69 -11.52
CA PHE A 97 -12.85 8.22 -12.21
C PHE A 97 -12.77 9.74 -12.42
N LEU A 98 -12.42 10.50 -11.39
CA LEU A 98 -12.32 11.98 -11.46
C LEU A 98 -11.19 12.43 -12.39
N ASN A 99 -10.09 11.68 -12.44
CA ASN A 99 -8.92 12.00 -13.27
C ASN A 99 -8.94 11.33 -14.64
N LYS A 100 -10.01 10.60 -15.00
CA LYS A 100 -10.12 9.80 -16.23
C LYS A 100 -8.88 8.90 -16.44
N SER A 101 -8.46 8.25 -15.39
CA SER A 101 -7.27 7.41 -15.30
C SER A 101 -7.66 5.96 -15.02
N THR A 102 -6.79 5.03 -15.40
CA THR A 102 -6.83 3.61 -15.00
C THR A 102 -5.60 3.23 -14.21
N LYS A 103 -4.87 4.21 -13.68
CA LYS A 103 -3.58 4.04 -13.03
C LYS A 103 -3.65 3.03 -11.86
N ASN A 104 -4.74 3.06 -11.10
CA ASN A 104 -4.90 2.26 -9.89
C ASN A 104 -5.79 1.02 -10.09
N GLU A 105 -6.26 0.76 -11.32
CA GLU A 105 -7.16 -0.36 -11.63
C GLU A 105 -6.59 -1.71 -11.16
N PHE A 106 -5.29 -1.97 -11.45
CA PHE A 106 -4.64 -3.20 -11.02
C PHE A 106 -4.60 -3.35 -9.49
N LEU A 107 -4.25 -2.30 -8.77
CA LEU A 107 -4.21 -2.28 -7.30
C LEU A 107 -5.60 -2.52 -6.69
N VAL A 108 -6.62 -1.88 -7.23
CA VAL A 108 -8.03 -2.06 -6.82
C VAL A 108 -8.46 -3.50 -7.07
N GLN A 109 -8.20 -4.04 -8.26
CA GLN A 109 -8.56 -5.41 -8.59
C GLN A 109 -7.84 -6.43 -7.70
N GLN A 110 -6.53 -6.29 -7.51
CA GLN A 110 -5.74 -7.16 -6.65
C GLN A 110 -6.25 -7.14 -5.19
N THR A 111 -6.68 -5.96 -4.70
CA THR A 111 -7.29 -5.85 -3.36
C THR A 111 -8.64 -6.58 -3.29
N ILE A 112 -9.48 -6.45 -4.32
CA ILE A 112 -10.76 -7.15 -4.40
C ILE A 112 -10.53 -8.66 -4.43
N ASP A 113 -9.64 -9.13 -5.29
CA ASP A 113 -9.33 -10.56 -5.46
C ASP A 113 -8.82 -11.18 -4.16
N TYR A 114 -7.93 -10.48 -3.44
CA TYR A 114 -7.44 -10.90 -2.12
C TYR A 114 -8.59 -11.15 -1.13
N TRP A 115 -9.51 -10.20 -0.98
CA TRP A 115 -10.61 -10.34 -0.04
C TRP A 115 -11.66 -11.37 -0.49
N LEU A 116 -11.90 -11.53 -1.79
CA LEU A 116 -12.75 -12.59 -2.34
C LEU A 116 -12.17 -13.98 -2.03
N GLU A 117 -10.87 -14.18 -2.26
CA GLU A 117 -10.19 -15.44 -1.94
C GLU A 117 -10.28 -15.80 -0.46
N LEU A 118 -10.09 -14.80 0.43
CA LEU A 118 -10.29 -15.00 1.86
C LEU A 118 -11.73 -15.38 2.21
N SER A 119 -12.71 -14.75 1.58
CA SER A 119 -14.11 -15.09 1.77
C SER A 119 -14.43 -16.53 1.35
N GLU A 120 -13.91 -16.97 0.21
CA GLU A 120 -14.07 -18.35 -0.28
C GLU A 120 -13.51 -19.37 0.71
N LYS A 121 -12.31 -19.12 1.26
CA LYS A 121 -11.67 -19.94 2.28
C LYS A 121 -12.42 -19.93 3.61
N ASN A 122 -13.23 -18.91 3.89
CA ASN A 122 -13.96 -18.71 5.15
C ASN A 122 -15.48 -18.88 4.97
N HIS A 123 -15.92 -19.94 4.31
CA HIS A 123 -17.34 -20.26 4.14
C HIS A 123 -18.16 -19.14 3.49
N GLN A 124 -17.60 -18.40 2.55
CA GLN A 124 -18.18 -17.24 1.87
C GLN A 124 -18.48 -16.03 2.81
N LEU A 125 -17.79 -15.96 3.94
CA LEU A 125 -17.88 -14.84 4.86
C LEU A 125 -16.56 -14.05 4.82
N PHE A 126 -16.67 -12.74 4.71
CA PHE A 126 -15.50 -11.87 4.83
C PHE A 126 -15.03 -11.81 6.29
N PRO A 127 -13.74 -12.12 6.58
CA PRO A 127 -13.21 -11.87 7.91
C PRO A 127 -13.14 -10.36 8.16
N ALA A 128 -13.34 -9.93 9.41
CA ALA A 128 -13.27 -8.52 9.78
C ALA A 128 -11.84 -7.96 9.69
N SER A 129 -10.85 -8.83 9.95
CA SER A 129 -9.42 -8.51 9.89
C SER A 129 -8.60 -9.75 9.58
N VAL A 130 -7.36 -9.52 9.14
CA VAL A 130 -6.28 -10.50 9.07
C VAL A 130 -5.20 -10.04 10.03
N ASP A 131 -4.82 -10.91 10.96
CA ASP A 131 -3.84 -10.61 12.01
C ASP A 131 -2.44 -10.37 11.42
N ALA A 132 -1.69 -9.49 12.05
CA ALA A 132 -0.27 -9.28 11.78
C ALA A 132 0.59 -10.46 12.24
N ASP A 133 0.16 -11.13 13.30
CA ASP A 133 0.91 -12.22 13.94
C ASP A 133 0.65 -13.57 13.26
N ASN A 134 1.73 -14.31 13.13
CA ASN A 134 1.68 -15.74 12.87
C ASN A 134 2.55 -16.50 13.91
N LYS A 135 2.71 -17.82 13.75
CA LYS A 135 3.54 -18.65 14.64
C LYS A 135 5.01 -18.21 14.76
N ASP A 136 5.52 -17.45 13.78
CA ASP A 136 6.91 -17.01 13.66
C ASP A 136 7.09 -15.53 14.10
N GLY A 137 6.01 -14.85 14.51
CA GLY A 137 5.96 -13.48 15.02
C GLY A 137 5.22 -12.50 14.14
N GLU A 138 5.16 -11.23 14.57
CA GLU A 138 4.51 -10.14 13.86
C GLU A 138 5.16 -9.90 12.50
N GLY A 139 4.35 -9.83 11.45
CA GLY A 139 4.80 -9.54 10.08
C GLY A 139 5.66 -10.62 9.42
N ALA A 140 5.98 -11.71 10.10
CA ALA A 140 6.90 -12.72 9.59
C ALA A 140 6.46 -13.36 8.26
N TYR A 141 5.17 -13.36 7.98
CA TYR A 141 4.60 -13.83 6.70
C TYR A 141 4.89 -12.86 5.52
N TYR A 142 5.04 -11.58 5.81
CA TYR A 142 5.12 -10.52 4.79
C TYR A 142 6.53 -10.00 4.53
N VAL A 143 7.53 -10.58 5.21
CA VAL A 143 8.93 -10.16 5.08
C VAL A 143 9.79 -11.32 4.61
N PHE A 144 10.86 -11.01 3.87
CA PHE A 144 11.70 -11.98 3.19
C PHE A 144 13.16 -11.81 3.56
N LYS A 145 13.82 -12.94 3.92
CA LYS A 145 15.26 -12.97 4.12
C LYS A 145 15.98 -13.01 2.79
N LYS A 146 17.19 -12.48 2.78
CA LYS A 146 18.04 -12.55 1.58
C LYS A 146 18.33 -14.00 1.16
N SER A 147 18.48 -14.92 2.10
CA SER A 147 18.66 -16.35 1.82
C SER A 147 17.47 -16.94 1.07
N GLU A 148 16.24 -16.64 1.50
CA GLU A 148 15.01 -17.13 0.88
C GLU A 148 14.89 -16.67 -0.57
N ILE A 149 15.19 -15.39 -0.84
CA ILE A 149 15.22 -14.83 -2.19
C ILE A 149 16.28 -15.55 -3.05
N ASN A 150 17.47 -15.78 -2.51
CA ASN A 150 18.56 -16.41 -3.26
C ASN A 150 18.33 -17.91 -3.54
N GLU A 151 17.63 -18.60 -2.64
CA GLU A 151 17.36 -20.04 -2.75
C GLU A 151 16.18 -20.35 -3.67
N ASN A 152 15.18 -19.46 -3.73
CA ASN A 152 13.93 -19.69 -4.44
C ASN A 152 13.86 -19.02 -5.81
N LEU A 153 14.68 -17.99 -6.08
CA LEU A 153 14.65 -17.24 -7.34
C LEU A 153 15.97 -17.41 -8.11
N ASN A 154 15.88 -17.55 -9.43
CA ASN A 154 17.06 -17.51 -10.30
C ASN A 154 17.65 -16.08 -10.38
N GLU A 155 18.84 -15.92 -10.95
CA GLU A 155 19.55 -14.64 -10.98
C GLU A 155 18.76 -13.53 -11.72
N GLN A 156 18.04 -13.88 -12.77
CA GLN A 156 17.23 -12.92 -13.55
C GLN A 156 16.04 -12.44 -12.73
N GLU A 157 15.36 -13.34 -12.04
CA GLU A 157 14.24 -13.04 -11.14
C GLU A 157 14.69 -12.20 -9.94
N GLN A 158 15.84 -12.55 -9.33
CA GLN A 158 16.42 -11.77 -8.24
C GLN A 158 16.73 -10.33 -8.66
N ASN A 159 17.33 -10.14 -9.85
CA ASN A 159 17.65 -8.81 -10.36
C ASN A 159 16.38 -8.02 -10.66
N TYR A 160 15.35 -8.66 -11.17
CA TYR A 160 14.06 -8.04 -11.38
C TYR A 160 13.43 -7.62 -10.04
N CYS A 161 13.32 -8.53 -9.07
CA CYS A 161 12.78 -8.23 -7.74
C CYS A 161 13.53 -7.08 -7.06
N LYS A 162 14.86 -7.09 -7.09
CA LYS A 162 15.69 -6.02 -6.51
C LYS A 162 15.40 -4.65 -7.13
N SER A 163 15.22 -4.59 -8.45
CA SER A 163 14.93 -3.33 -9.13
C SER A 163 13.48 -2.88 -8.95
N TYR A 164 12.53 -3.81 -9.03
CA TYR A 164 11.10 -3.53 -8.97
C TYR A 164 10.64 -3.16 -7.55
N PHE A 165 11.08 -3.92 -6.54
CA PHE A 165 10.75 -3.69 -5.14
C PHE A 165 11.79 -2.87 -4.37
N ASN A 166 12.76 -2.25 -5.07
CA ASN A 166 13.78 -1.42 -4.42
C ASN A 166 14.46 -2.11 -3.21
N MET A 167 14.81 -3.37 -3.36
CA MET A 167 15.39 -4.19 -2.29
C MET A 167 16.83 -3.78 -2.01
N THR A 168 17.03 -2.62 -1.40
CA THR A 168 18.34 -2.10 -0.99
C THR A 168 18.59 -2.40 0.49
N HIS A 169 19.86 -2.35 0.89
CA HIS A 169 20.22 -2.58 2.29
C HIS A 169 19.59 -1.56 3.26
N SER A 170 19.37 -0.34 2.81
CA SER A 170 18.72 0.71 3.60
C SER A 170 17.21 0.50 3.83
N MET A 171 16.62 -0.49 3.16
CA MET A 171 15.19 -0.81 3.25
C MET A 171 14.93 -2.08 4.05
N LEU A 172 15.94 -2.58 4.77
CA LEU A 172 15.77 -3.72 5.67
C LEU A 172 15.05 -3.28 6.95
N TRP A 173 14.02 -4.04 7.30
CA TRP A 173 13.40 -4.03 8.63
C TRP A 173 13.77 -5.32 9.34
N GLU A 174 14.41 -5.23 10.49
CA GLU A 174 14.92 -6.38 11.26
C GLU A 174 15.74 -7.40 10.41
N ASN A 175 16.57 -6.88 9.49
CA ASN A 175 17.33 -7.65 8.50
C ASN A 175 16.51 -8.40 7.44
N ASN A 176 15.21 -8.11 7.31
CA ASN A 176 14.34 -8.65 6.29
C ASN A 176 13.84 -7.54 5.35
N TRP A 177 13.46 -7.91 4.14
CA TRP A 177 12.81 -7.01 3.21
C TRP A 177 11.30 -7.13 3.28
N HIS A 178 10.63 -6.00 3.48
CA HIS A 178 9.23 -5.82 3.14
C HIS A 178 9.13 -5.23 1.73
N MET A 179 8.27 -5.80 0.89
CA MET A 179 8.18 -5.41 -0.51
C MET A 179 7.44 -4.09 -0.68
N HIS A 180 8.08 -3.11 -1.33
CA HIS A 180 7.46 -1.87 -1.75
C HIS A 180 8.14 -1.32 -3.00
N ARG A 181 7.42 -0.52 -3.77
CA ARG A 181 7.90 0.04 -5.04
C ARG A 181 8.33 1.49 -4.89
N THR A 182 9.23 1.93 -5.74
CA THR A 182 9.62 3.35 -5.84
C THR A 182 9.05 4.02 -7.08
N THR A 183 8.65 3.22 -8.06
CA THR A 183 8.09 3.70 -9.33
C THR A 183 6.87 2.89 -9.70
N TYR A 184 5.96 3.55 -10.42
CA TYR A 184 4.76 2.91 -10.95
C TYR A 184 5.14 2.18 -12.25
N ASP A 185 5.20 0.87 -12.22
CA ASP A 185 5.35 0.03 -13.42
C ASP A 185 4.14 -0.90 -13.55
N ASN A 186 3.29 -0.61 -14.54
CA ASN A 186 2.14 -1.43 -14.90
C ASN A 186 2.48 -2.43 -16.03
N SER A 187 3.76 -2.69 -16.29
CA SER A 187 4.15 -3.64 -17.32
C SER A 187 3.57 -5.03 -17.05
N GLU A 188 3.25 -5.78 -18.10
CA GLU A 188 2.79 -7.17 -17.98
C GLU A 188 3.80 -8.09 -17.28
N LYS A 189 5.08 -7.68 -17.21
CA LYS A 189 6.11 -8.40 -16.44
C LYS A 189 5.86 -8.35 -14.93
N ALA A 190 5.34 -7.23 -14.44
CA ALA A 190 4.98 -7.06 -13.03
C ALA A 190 3.80 -7.94 -12.59
N LYS A 191 2.97 -8.38 -13.54
CA LYS A 191 1.78 -9.21 -13.29
C LYS A 191 2.08 -10.71 -13.24
N LYS A 192 3.33 -11.14 -13.54
CA LYS A 192 3.70 -12.56 -13.70
C LYS A 192 4.67 -13.08 -12.64
N ILE A 193 4.97 -12.29 -11.61
CA ILE A 193 5.78 -12.67 -10.46
C ILE A 193 4.87 -12.91 -9.26
#